data_38b0ba04e362ffe99e04ea15b9b04933
#
_entry.id   38b0ba04e362ffe99e04ea15b9b04933
#
_cell.length_a   1.000
_cell.length_b   1.000
_cell.length_c   1.000
_cell.angle_alpha   90.00
_cell.angle_beta   90.00
_cell.angle_gamma   90.00
#
_symmetry.space_group_name_H-M   'P 1'
#
loop_
_entity.id
_entity.type
_entity.pdbx_description
1 polymer ?
#
loop_
_entity_poly.entity_id
_entity_poly.type
_entity_poly.pdbx_seq_one_letter_code
_entity_poly.pdbx_strand_id
1 'polypeptide(L)'
;TKSIQLKKIWILPVLVFILGFPLASAHPFLLDSEPGQGQNAPTGTTQIITNYSEAVEISFSELKVYDANGNQIDNKDTAYNGGETSLIVTTPPLEDGVYTITSKVLSKVDGHLVQAAIVFGVGDVKIDSSLLEGQESSETTFIPESIARFPGLVGQTIVLGGIIVSITIWSSQQTRFRDVFSDINEQFKIKFSKIIGYGIIATFASNFIMLGVQTWR
;
A
#
# COMPACT_ATOMS: atom_id res chain seq x y z
N THR A 1 16.02 42.94 18.29
CA THR A 1 16.21 41.57 18.85
C THR A 1 14.91 40.77 18.98
N LYS A 2 13.71 41.39 18.81
CA LYS A 2 12.40 40.69 18.96
C LYS A 2 11.93 39.90 17.71
N SER A 3 12.50 40.15 16.52
CA SER A 3 12.01 39.53 15.25
C SER A 3 12.52 38.10 15.01
N ILE A 4 13.55 37.66 15.70
CA ILE A 4 14.17 36.34 15.50
C ILE A 4 13.41 35.24 16.27
N GLN A 5 12.73 35.60 17.35
CA GLN A 5 12.00 34.65 18.18
C GLN A 5 10.70 34.15 17.53
N LEU A 6 10.00 34.99 16.76
CA LEU A 6 8.75 34.57 16.11
C LEU A 6 8.96 33.56 14.96
N LYS A 7 10.10 33.61 14.25
CA LYS A 7 10.37 32.66 13.15
C LYS A 7 10.68 31.23 13.62
N LYS A 8 11.18 31.08 14.85
CA LYS A 8 11.47 29.75 15.41
C LYS A 8 10.23 29.02 15.94
N ILE A 9 9.18 29.77 16.29
CA ILE A 9 7.94 29.20 16.84
C ILE A 9 7.15 28.39 15.81
N TRP A 10 7.24 28.76 14.50
CA TRP A 10 6.54 28.04 13.43
C TRP A 10 7.24 26.76 12.97
N ILE A 11 8.52 26.60 13.23
CA ILE A 11 9.27 25.38 12.90
C ILE A 11 8.82 24.21 13.78
N LEU A 12 8.51 24.48 15.05
CA LEU A 12 8.11 23.44 16.01
C LEU A 12 6.79 22.74 15.63
N PRO A 13 5.68 23.43 15.31
CA PRO A 13 4.45 22.76 14.89
C PRO A 13 4.59 22.03 13.54
N VAL A 14 5.41 22.54 12.61
CA VAL A 14 5.71 21.84 11.34
C VAL A 14 6.52 20.57 11.62
N LEU A 15 7.51 20.63 12.52
CA LEU A 15 8.30 19.45 12.91
C LEU A 15 7.44 18.43 13.64
N VAL A 16 6.57 18.87 14.56
CA VAL A 16 5.61 17.99 15.26
C VAL A 16 4.61 17.36 14.30
N PHE A 17 4.15 18.12 13.29
CA PHE A 17 3.26 17.61 12.27
C PHE A 17 3.95 16.54 11.40
N ILE A 18 5.21 16.72 10.99
CA ILE A 18 5.99 15.75 10.21
C ILE A 18 6.33 14.50 11.03
N LEU A 19 6.67 14.66 12.33
CA LEU A 19 7.05 13.56 13.22
C LEU A 19 5.86 12.85 13.86
N GLY A 20 4.69 13.47 13.85
CA GLY A 20 3.47 12.95 14.50
C GLY A 20 2.61 12.04 13.60
N PHE A 21 2.98 11.83 12.33
CA PHE A 21 2.28 10.85 11.51
C PHE A 21 2.78 9.46 11.87
N PRO A 22 1.89 8.57 12.38
CA PRO A 22 2.24 7.16 12.47
C PRO A 22 2.57 6.67 11.06
N LEU A 23 3.64 5.90 10.93
CA LEU A 23 3.87 5.10 9.73
C LEU A 23 2.69 4.12 9.66
N ALA A 24 1.65 4.50 8.94
CA ALA A 24 0.52 3.62 8.69
C ALA A 24 1.02 2.52 7.75
N SER A 25 1.12 1.30 8.27
CA SER A 25 1.14 0.11 7.42
C SER A 25 -0.27 0.03 6.83
N ALA A 26 -0.39 0.22 5.53
CA ALA A 26 -1.68 0.44 4.88
C ALA A 26 -2.25 -0.83 4.25
N HIS A 27 -1.65 -2.01 4.47
CA HIS A 27 -2.10 -3.26 3.83
C HIS A 27 -1.93 -4.45 4.77
N PRO A 28 -2.91 -5.37 4.83
CA PRO A 28 -2.76 -6.63 5.54
C PRO A 28 -1.73 -7.47 4.80
N PHE A 29 -0.60 -7.75 5.40
CA PHE A 29 0.33 -8.74 4.86
C PHE A 29 0.27 -10.02 5.68
N LEU A 30 0.50 -11.14 5.01
CA LEU A 30 0.57 -12.43 5.64
C LEU A 30 1.81 -12.47 6.54
N LEU A 31 1.61 -12.68 7.83
CA LEU A 31 2.69 -12.80 8.82
C LEU A 31 3.27 -14.20 8.82
N ASP A 32 2.39 -15.19 8.92
CA ASP A 32 2.71 -16.59 8.92
C ASP A 32 1.52 -17.46 8.51
N SER A 33 1.79 -18.75 8.32
CA SER A 33 0.77 -19.76 8.08
C SER A 33 1.16 -21.08 8.75
N GLU A 34 0.19 -21.89 9.03
CA GLU A 34 0.38 -23.27 9.51
C GLU A 34 -0.43 -24.23 8.61
N PRO A 35 0.27 -25.03 7.76
CA PRO A 35 1.69 -25.14 7.51
C PRO A 35 2.30 -23.88 6.90
N GLY A 36 3.60 -23.60 7.21
CA GLY A 36 4.34 -22.48 6.67
C GLY A 36 4.94 -22.74 5.28
N GLN A 37 5.45 -21.67 4.64
CA GLN A 37 6.13 -21.76 3.35
C GLN A 37 7.30 -22.73 3.40
N GLY A 38 7.28 -23.74 2.53
CA GLY A 38 8.34 -24.74 2.43
C GLY A 38 8.39 -25.74 3.59
N GLN A 39 7.43 -25.71 4.51
CA GLN A 39 7.35 -26.65 5.63
C GLN A 39 6.60 -27.91 5.25
N ASN A 40 6.89 -29.00 5.95
CA ASN A 40 6.13 -30.25 5.86
C ASN A 40 5.19 -30.38 7.06
N ALA A 41 3.92 -30.61 6.80
CA ALA A 41 2.90 -30.94 7.78
C ALA A 41 2.82 -32.49 7.95
N PRO A 42 2.28 -32.97 9.07
CA PRO A 42 1.98 -34.40 9.25
C PRO A 42 0.95 -34.90 8.22
N THR A 43 1.08 -36.15 7.79
CA THR A 43 0.06 -36.86 7.01
C THR A 43 -1.28 -36.85 7.78
N GLY A 44 -2.37 -36.56 7.09
CA GLY A 44 -3.69 -36.44 7.70
C GLY A 44 -4.00 -35.03 8.26
N THR A 45 -3.17 -34.02 7.99
CA THR A 45 -3.50 -32.64 8.31
C THR A 45 -4.86 -32.24 7.71
N THR A 46 -5.71 -31.59 8.52
CA THR A 46 -7.08 -31.21 8.14
C THR A 46 -7.37 -29.72 8.31
N GLN A 47 -6.43 -28.95 8.83
CA GLN A 47 -6.62 -27.53 9.11
C GLN A 47 -5.44 -26.73 8.59
N ILE A 48 -5.77 -25.59 7.99
CA ILE A 48 -4.80 -24.60 7.50
C ILE A 48 -5.13 -23.28 8.16
N ILE A 49 -4.14 -22.65 8.78
CA ILE A 49 -4.29 -21.37 9.48
C ILE A 49 -3.39 -20.34 8.81
N THR A 50 -3.87 -19.11 8.71
CA THR A 50 -3.09 -17.96 8.21
C THR A 50 -3.27 -16.78 9.13
N ASN A 51 -2.18 -16.06 9.44
CA ASN A 51 -2.17 -14.89 10.32
C ASN A 51 -1.75 -13.65 9.57
N TYR A 52 -2.44 -12.54 9.78
CA TYR A 52 -2.27 -11.28 9.09
C TYR A 52 -1.85 -10.15 10.04
N SER A 53 -1.19 -9.14 9.51
CA SER A 53 -0.71 -7.96 10.27
C SER A 53 -1.83 -7.09 10.81
N GLU A 54 -3.04 -7.18 10.24
CA GLU A 54 -4.21 -6.40 10.64
C GLU A 54 -5.51 -7.18 10.43
N ALA A 55 -6.62 -6.61 10.92
CA ALA A 55 -7.95 -7.23 10.82
C ALA A 55 -8.42 -7.33 9.36
N VAL A 56 -8.96 -8.49 8.99
CA VAL A 56 -9.49 -8.79 7.67
C VAL A 56 -11.00 -8.96 7.69
N GLU A 57 -11.67 -8.61 6.59
CA GLU A 57 -13.12 -8.75 6.44
C GLU A 57 -13.47 -10.12 5.85
N ILE A 58 -14.02 -11.01 6.69
CA ILE A 58 -14.29 -12.40 6.32
C ILE A 58 -15.23 -12.55 5.13
N SER A 59 -16.22 -11.66 4.99
CA SER A 59 -17.21 -11.71 3.92
C SER A 59 -16.60 -11.54 2.51
N PHE A 60 -15.40 -11.00 2.43
CA PHE A 60 -14.64 -10.75 1.18
C PHE A 60 -13.28 -11.43 1.18
N SER A 61 -13.03 -12.31 2.15
CA SER A 61 -11.76 -13.02 2.31
C SER A 61 -11.98 -14.52 2.13
N GLU A 62 -11.05 -15.19 1.48
CA GLU A 62 -11.09 -16.62 1.24
C GLU A 62 -9.71 -17.25 1.30
N LEU A 63 -9.65 -18.45 1.84
CA LEU A 63 -8.51 -19.35 1.73
C LEU A 63 -8.90 -20.51 0.82
N LYS A 64 -8.01 -20.88 -0.09
CA LYS A 64 -8.19 -22.08 -0.94
C LYS A 64 -6.94 -22.94 -0.86
N VAL A 65 -7.13 -24.23 -0.87
CA VAL A 65 -6.05 -25.21 -0.88
C VAL A 65 -6.13 -26.02 -2.15
N TYR A 66 -5.00 -26.13 -2.84
CA TYR A 66 -4.89 -26.88 -4.09
C TYR A 66 -3.88 -28.02 -3.96
N ASP A 67 -4.18 -29.14 -4.62
CA ASP A 67 -3.24 -30.22 -4.83
C ASP A 67 -2.20 -29.91 -5.92
N ALA A 68 -1.24 -30.79 -6.14
CA ALA A 68 -0.20 -30.65 -7.17
C ALA A 68 -0.77 -30.63 -8.61
N ASN A 69 -2.01 -31.06 -8.81
CA ASN A 69 -2.68 -31.05 -10.13
C ASN A 69 -3.51 -29.77 -10.33
N GLY A 70 -3.55 -28.87 -9.34
CA GLY A 70 -4.35 -27.64 -9.37
C GLY A 70 -5.82 -27.83 -9.02
N ASN A 71 -6.22 -28.98 -8.44
CA ASN A 71 -7.59 -29.18 -7.96
C ASN A 71 -7.76 -28.55 -6.59
N GLN A 72 -8.83 -27.78 -6.40
CA GLN A 72 -9.20 -27.23 -5.10
C GLN A 72 -9.76 -28.35 -4.21
N ILE A 73 -9.19 -28.51 -3.02
CA ILE A 73 -9.49 -29.63 -2.10
C ILE A 73 -10.00 -29.22 -0.73
N ASP A 74 -10.05 -27.92 -0.43
CA ASP A 74 -10.61 -27.40 0.83
C ASP A 74 -12.15 -27.52 0.89
N ASN A 75 -12.69 -27.47 2.09
CA ASN A 75 -14.14 -27.57 2.33
C ASN A 75 -14.89 -26.26 2.09
N LYS A 76 -14.21 -25.17 1.66
CA LYS A 76 -14.78 -23.84 1.38
C LYS A 76 -15.45 -23.21 2.61
N ASP A 77 -14.89 -23.45 3.78
CA ASP A 77 -15.40 -23.08 5.09
C ASP A 77 -14.51 -22.05 5.79
N THR A 78 -13.85 -21.19 5.03
CA THR A 78 -12.99 -20.13 5.59
C THR A 78 -13.71 -19.36 6.69
N ALA A 79 -13.11 -19.31 7.87
CA ALA A 79 -13.65 -18.66 9.05
C ALA A 79 -12.56 -17.96 9.86
N TYR A 80 -12.95 -17.15 10.85
CA TYR A 80 -11.99 -16.61 11.83
C TYR A 80 -11.48 -17.70 12.76
N ASN A 81 -10.18 -17.66 13.05
CA ASN A 81 -9.52 -18.51 14.04
C ASN A 81 -9.17 -17.70 15.29
N GLY A 82 -10.16 -17.52 16.17
CA GLY A 82 -9.98 -16.83 17.46
C GLY A 82 -9.89 -15.30 17.40
N GLY A 83 -9.81 -14.70 16.20
CA GLY A 83 -9.74 -13.26 16.04
C GLY A 83 -9.79 -12.82 14.58
N GLU A 84 -10.00 -11.53 14.34
CA GLU A 84 -10.14 -10.97 12.98
C GLU A 84 -8.82 -10.90 12.19
N THR A 85 -7.70 -11.18 12.81
CA THR A 85 -6.36 -11.22 12.18
C THR A 85 -5.93 -12.64 11.80
N SER A 86 -6.73 -13.66 12.11
CA SER A 86 -6.40 -15.07 11.83
C SER A 86 -7.56 -15.76 11.13
N LEU A 87 -7.25 -16.43 10.03
CA LEU A 87 -8.21 -17.22 9.28
C LEU A 87 -7.85 -18.70 9.33
N ILE A 88 -8.87 -19.55 9.26
CA ILE A 88 -8.76 -21.01 9.18
C ILE A 88 -9.63 -21.50 8.02
N VAL A 89 -9.14 -22.52 7.32
CA VAL A 89 -9.92 -23.33 6.40
C VAL A 89 -9.68 -24.80 6.68
N THR A 90 -10.71 -25.65 6.53
CA THR A 90 -10.55 -27.09 6.69
C THR A 90 -10.40 -27.81 5.35
N THR A 91 -9.76 -28.98 5.41
CA THR A 91 -9.59 -29.89 4.27
C THR A 91 -9.99 -31.29 4.68
N PRO A 92 -10.30 -32.20 3.75
CA PRO A 92 -10.20 -33.64 4.01
C PRO A 92 -8.79 -33.98 4.53
N PRO A 93 -8.60 -35.11 5.24
CA PRO A 93 -7.25 -35.54 5.64
C PRO A 93 -6.32 -35.58 4.43
N LEU A 94 -5.24 -34.77 4.47
CA LEU A 94 -4.30 -34.64 3.36
C LEU A 94 -3.37 -35.84 3.32
N GLU A 95 -3.21 -36.41 2.14
CA GLU A 95 -2.23 -37.44 1.84
C GLU A 95 -0.83 -36.84 1.62
N ASP A 96 0.21 -37.68 1.55
CA ASP A 96 1.56 -37.24 1.26
C ASP A 96 1.63 -36.58 -0.13
N GLY A 97 2.14 -35.35 -0.18
CA GLY A 97 2.18 -34.57 -1.42
C GLY A 97 2.55 -33.12 -1.21
N VAL A 98 2.60 -32.38 -2.30
CA VAL A 98 2.84 -30.92 -2.29
C VAL A 98 1.52 -30.20 -2.53
N TYR A 99 1.26 -29.18 -1.75
CA TYR A 99 0.02 -28.40 -1.76
C TYR A 99 0.30 -26.91 -1.82
N THR A 100 -0.67 -26.15 -2.32
CA THR A 100 -0.60 -24.70 -2.39
C THR A 100 -1.81 -24.09 -1.69
N ILE A 101 -1.56 -23.21 -0.74
CA ILE A 101 -2.59 -22.35 -0.15
C ILE A 101 -2.60 -21.07 -0.97
N THR A 102 -3.75 -20.61 -1.42
CA THR A 102 -3.94 -19.24 -1.90
C THR A 102 -4.82 -18.49 -0.92
N SER A 103 -4.40 -17.33 -0.52
CA SER A 103 -5.16 -16.44 0.33
C SER A 103 -5.53 -15.18 -0.43
N LYS A 104 -6.79 -14.79 -0.32
CA LYS A 104 -7.30 -13.52 -0.83
C LYS A 104 -8.05 -12.85 0.31
N VAL A 105 -7.53 -11.74 0.83
CA VAL A 105 -8.07 -11.09 2.02
C VAL A 105 -8.30 -9.61 1.79
N LEU A 106 -9.41 -9.09 2.30
CA LEU A 106 -9.75 -7.68 2.31
C LEU A 106 -9.44 -7.09 3.67
N SER A 107 -8.65 -6.02 3.71
CA SER A 107 -8.40 -5.26 4.93
C SER A 107 -9.68 -4.61 5.46
N LYS A 108 -9.93 -4.71 6.77
CA LYS A 108 -10.96 -3.92 7.45
C LYS A 108 -10.54 -2.47 7.70
N VAL A 109 -9.24 -2.19 7.64
CA VAL A 109 -8.69 -0.89 8.01
C VAL A 109 -8.75 0.08 6.83
N ASP A 110 -8.34 -0.36 5.64
CA ASP A 110 -8.20 0.50 4.47
C ASP A 110 -8.94 -0.01 3.22
N GLY A 111 -9.58 -1.19 3.29
CA GLY A 111 -10.34 -1.78 2.18
C GLY A 111 -9.49 -2.31 1.04
N HIS A 112 -8.18 -2.50 1.23
CA HIS A 112 -7.32 -3.08 0.20
C HIS A 112 -7.42 -4.60 0.18
N LEU A 113 -7.37 -5.15 -1.04
CA LEU A 113 -7.37 -6.58 -1.30
C LEU A 113 -5.94 -7.06 -1.49
N VAL A 114 -5.51 -8.03 -0.67
CA VAL A 114 -4.19 -8.65 -0.75
C VAL A 114 -4.33 -10.12 -1.08
N GLN A 115 -3.40 -10.62 -1.89
CA GLN A 115 -3.31 -12.02 -2.26
C GLN A 115 -1.93 -12.55 -1.91
N ALA A 116 -1.89 -13.77 -1.40
CA ALA A 116 -0.67 -14.50 -1.13
C ALA A 116 -0.83 -15.95 -1.56
N ALA A 117 0.28 -16.60 -1.88
CA ALA A 117 0.32 -18.03 -2.11
C ALA A 117 1.45 -18.63 -1.27
N ILE A 118 1.23 -19.83 -0.75
CA ILE A 118 2.13 -20.57 0.13
C ILE A 118 2.20 -21.99 -0.37
N VAL A 119 3.40 -22.52 -0.58
CA VAL A 119 3.60 -23.93 -0.92
C VAL A 119 4.09 -24.66 0.31
N PHE A 120 3.46 -25.80 0.63
CA PHE A 120 3.84 -26.67 1.73
C PHE A 120 3.78 -28.15 1.33
N GLY A 121 4.47 -28.98 2.05
CA GLY A 121 4.41 -30.43 1.91
C GLY A 121 3.50 -31.09 2.96
N VAL A 122 3.07 -32.29 2.71
CA VAL A 122 2.47 -33.18 3.69
C VAL A 122 3.25 -34.50 3.65
N GLY A 123 3.60 -35.04 4.83
CA GLY A 123 4.47 -36.21 4.94
C GLY A 123 5.95 -35.88 4.66
N ASP A 124 6.73 -36.88 4.29
CA ASP A 124 8.16 -36.71 4.02
C ASP A 124 8.40 -36.45 2.51
N VAL A 125 7.92 -35.27 2.05
CA VAL A 125 8.09 -34.86 0.65
C VAL A 125 9.14 -33.77 0.51
N LYS A 126 9.90 -33.80 -0.60
CA LYS A 126 10.81 -32.73 -0.95
C LYS A 126 10.09 -31.71 -1.80
N ILE A 127 10.04 -30.47 -1.35
CA ILE A 127 9.49 -29.35 -2.11
C ILE A 127 10.60 -28.82 -2.99
N ASP A 128 10.34 -28.67 -4.29
CA ASP A 128 11.28 -28.05 -5.22
C ASP A 128 11.46 -26.57 -4.87
N SER A 129 12.72 -26.15 -4.71
CA SER A 129 13.04 -24.75 -4.39
C SER A 129 12.53 -23.77 -5.45
N SER A 130 12.38 -24.20 -6.70
CA SER A 130 11.78 -23.38 -7.76
C SER A 130 10.34 -22.99 -7.51
N LEU A 131 9.60 -23.81 -6.74
CA LEU A 131 8.21 -23.51 -6.32
C LEU A 131 8.14 -22.52 -5.16
N LEU A 132 9.26 -22.31 -4.46
CA LEU A 132 9.35 -21.37 -3.34
C LEU A 132 9.79 -19.98 -3.78
N GLU A 133 10.45 -19.87 -4.95
CA GLU A 133 10.89 -18.62 -5.52
C GLU A 133 9.73 -17.93 -6.27
N GLY A 134 9.37 -16.72 -5.86
CA GLY A 134 8.39 -15.89 -6.56
C GLY A 134 7.00 -15.82 -5.91
N GLN A 135 6.81 -16.37 -4.73
CA GLN A 135 5.54 -16.30 -4.00
C GLN A 135 5.52 -15.25 -2.88
N GLU A 136 6.42 -14.27 -2.91
CA GLU A 136 6.20 -13.06 -2.14
C GLU A 136 4.85 -12.49 -2.56
N SER A 137 4.07 -12.03 -1.57
CA SER A 137 2.79 -11.35 -1.78
C SER A 137 2.93 -10.44 -2.99
N SER A 138 2.45 -10.90 -4.13
CA SER A 138 2.54 -10.11 -5.35
C SER A 138 1.52 -8.99 -5.20
N GLU A 139 1.94 -7.87 -4.58
CA GLU A 139 1.51 -6.59 -5.10
C GLU A 139 1.95 -6.61 -6.56
N THR A 140 1.11 -7.10 -7.43
CA THR A 140 1.31 -6.87 -8.86
C THR A 140 1.14 -5.37 -9.03
N THR A 141 2.27 -4.68 -8.86
CA THR A 141 2.35 -3.26 -9.19
C THR A 141 2.02 -3.18 -10.66
N PHE A 142 0.75 -2.88 -10.93
CA PHE A 142 0.29 -2.74 -12.31
C PHE A 142 1.02 -1.55 -12.89
N ILE A 143 2.10 -1.82 -13.64
CA ILE A 143 3.02 -0.79 -14.18
C ILE A 143 2.26 0.36 -14.85
N PRO A 144 1.20 0.15 -15.66
CA PRO A 144 0.40 1.23 -16.23
C PRO A 144 -0.23 2.14 -15.17
N GLU A 145 -0.67 1.60 -14.05
CA GLU A 145 -1.23 2.37 -12.94
C GLU A 145 -0.18 3.26 -12.27
N SER A 146 1.00 2.71 -12.00
CA SER A 146 2.12 3.47 -11.43
C SER A 146 2.59 4.61 -12.34
N ILE A 147 2.67 4.36 -13.65
CA ILE A 147 2.99 5.38 -14.65
C ILE A 147 1.91 6.47 -14.70
N ALA A 148 0.64 6.10 -14.60
CA ALA A 148 -0.48 7.04 -14.61
C ALA A 148 -0.53 7.91 -13.35
N ARG A 149 -0.16 7.38 -12.17
CA ARG A 149 -0.15 8.09 -10.89
C ARG A 149 1.01 9.07 -10.75
N PHE A 150 2.18 8.78 -11.33
CA PHE A 150 3.39 9.56 -11.13
C PHE A 150 3.24 11.05 -11.52
N PRO A 151 2.70 11.44 -12.69
CA PRO A 151 2.47 12.85 -13.05
C PRO A 151 1.54 13.56 -12.07
N GLY A 152 0.54 12.85 -11.52
CA GLY A 152 -0.37 13.38 -10.51
C GLY A 152 0.34 13.75 -9.21
N LEU A 153 1.20 12.86 -8.69
CA LEU A 153 1.99 13.12 -7.49
C LEU A 153 2.94 14.31 -7.68
N VAL A 154 3.62 14.38 -8.83
CA VAL A 154 4.49 15.53 -9.18
C VAL A 154 3.66 16.82 -9.24
N GLY A 155 2.50 16.79 -9.90
CA GLY A 155 1.61 17.94 -9.99
C GLY A 155 1.13 18.43 -8.62
N GLN A 156 0.70 17.52 -7.75
CA GLN A 156 0.27 17.84 -6.37
C GLN A 156 1.41 18.46 -5.55
N THR A 157 2.62 17.90 -5.67
CA THR A 157 3.82 18.43 -4.98
C THR A 157 4.14 19.86 -5.43
N ILE A 158 4.05 20.14 -6.72
CA ILE A 158 4.25 21.48 -7.28
C ILE A 158 3.20 22.46 -6.75
N VAL A 159 1.92 22.07 -6.74
CA VAL A 159 0.82 22.91 -6.26
C VAL A 159 0.97 23.19 -4.77
N LEU A 160 1.17 22.16 -3.95
CA LEU A 160 1.33 22.29 -2.49
C LEU A 160 2.57 23.10 -2.13
N GLY A 161 3.72 22.80 -2.74
CA GLY A 161 4.95 23.55 -2.56
C GLY A 161 4.79 25.02 -2.98
N GLY A 162 4.09 25.25 -4.09
CA GLY A 162 3.77 26.59 -4.56
C GLY A 162 2.90 27.39 -3.59
N ILE A 163 1.90 26.76 -2.98
CA ILE A 163 1.05 27.39 -1.95
C ILE A 163 1.89 27.77 -0.73
N ILE A 164 2.73 26.86 -0.24
CA ILE A 164 3.60 27.10 0.92
C ILE A 164 4.56 28.26 0.62
N VAL A 165 5.21 28.27 -0.54
CA VAL A 165 6.11 29.35 -0.97
C VAL A 165 5.36 30.67 -1.07
N SER A 166 4.15 30.67 -1.65
CA SER A 166 3.32 31.87 -1.77
C SER A 166 2.98 32.46 -0.40
N ILE A 167 2.54 31.64 0.55
CA ILE A 167 2.22 32.07 1.90
C ILE A 167 3.46 32.62 2.61
N THR A 168 4.59 31.92 2.53
CA THR A 168 5.82 32.32 3.24
C THR A 168 6.45 33.58 2.67
N ILE A 169 6.50 33.75 1.35
CA ILE A 169 7.04 34.91 0.70
C ILE A 169 6.09 36.12 0.88
N TRP A 170 4.78 35.92 0.65
CA TRP A 170 3.80 37.02 0.73
C TRP A 170 3.63 37.54 2.15
N SER A 171 3.61 36.66 3.15
CA SER A 171 3.53 37.06 4.56
C SER A 171 4.80 37.76 5.06
N SER A 172 5.96 37.45 4.45
CA SER A 172 7.25 38.06 4.85
C SER A 172 7.49 39.42 4.22
N GLN A 173 6.82 39.77 3.10
CA GLN A 173 7.10 40.97 2.30
C GLN A 173 6.42 42.26 2.81
N GLN A 174 5.56 42.19 3.80
CA GLN A 174 4.77 43.36 4.22
C GLN A 174 5.59 44.46 4.90
N THR A 175 6.87 44.28 5.22
CA THR A 175 7.60 45.23 6.06
C THR A 175 9.06 45.59 5.73
N ARG A 176 9.76 44.95 4.76
CA ARG A 176 11.19 45.18 4.66
C ARG A 176 11.85 45.32 3.28
N PHE A 177 11.19 44.92 2.19
CA PHE A 177 11.87 44.88 0.87
C PHE A 177 10.98 45.34 -0.30
N ARG A 178 10.12 46.30 -0.07
CA ARG A 178 9.12 46.75 -1.05
C ARG A 178 9.74 47.31 -2.35
N ASP A 179 10.86 48.01 -2.24
CA ASP A 179 11.42 48.79 -3.38
C ASP A 179 12.41 48.01 -4.26
N VAL A 180 13.02 46.96 -3.71
CA VAL A 180 14.03 46.17 -4.47
C VAL A 180 13.37 45.03 -5.28
N PHE A 181 12.15 44.64 -4.96
CA PHE A 181 11.46 43.49 -5.54
C PHE A 181 10.33 43.84 -6.53
N SER A 182 10.07 45.13 -6.83
CA SER A 182 8.91 45.47 -7.67
C SER A 182 9.05 44.92 -9.10
N ASP A 183 10.20 45.05 -9.76
CA ASP A 183 10.40 44.57 -11.13
C ASP A 183 10.61 43.04 -11.22
N ILE A 184 11.30 42.47 -10.25
CA ILE A 184 11.49 41.00 -10.15
C ILE A 184 10.14 40.33 -9.84
N ASN A 185 9.27 41.01 -9.11
CA ASN A 185 8.01 40.49 -8.63
C ASN A 185 7.01 40.15 -9.77
N GLU A 186 6.91 40.95 -10.83
CA GLU A 186 5.95 40.70 -11.93
C GLU A 186 6.36 39.49 -12.78
N GLN A 187 7.62 39.42 -13.20
CA GLN A 187 8.11 38.27 -13.98
C GLN A 187 8.10 36.99 -13.17
N PHE A 188 8.42 37.06 -11.88
CA PHE A 188 8.35 35.90 -10.98
C PHE A 188 6.92 35.41 -10.80
N LYS A 189 5.95 36.32 -10.59
CA LYS A 189 4.52 35.97 -10.48
C LYS A 189 4.03 35.23 -11.73
N ILE A 190 4.38 35.73 -12.92
CA ILE A 190 3.93 35.11 -14.18
C ILE A 190 4.52 33.68 -14.32
N LYS A 191 5.84 33.54 -14.11
CA LYS A 191 6.50 32.22 -14.18
C LYS A 191 5.98 31.26 -13.13
N PHE A 192 5.84 31.74 -11.91
CA PHE A 192 5.36 30.96 -10.79
C PHE A 192 3.91 30.51 -10.99
N SER A 193 3.02 31.41 -11.46
CA SER A 193 1.64 31.07 -11.81
C SER A 193 1.57 30.00 -12.91
N LYS A 194 2.45 30.08 -13.92
CA LYS A 194 2.54 29.06 -14.99
C LYS A 194 2.96 27.70 -14.42
N ILE A 195 3.95 27.66 -13.53
CA ILE A 195 4.42 26.40 -12.90
C ILE A 195 3.28 25.75 -12.11
N ILE A 196 2.56 26.52 -11.28
CA ILE A 196 1.40 26.02 -10.55
C ILE A 196 0.31 25.54 -11.52
N GLY A 197 0.04 26.31 -12.58
CA GLY A 197 -0.91 25.93 -13.62
C GLY A 197 -0.57 24.58 -14.27
N TYR A 198 0.70 24.35 -14.61
CA TYR A 198 1.15 23.04 -15.11
C TYR A 198 1.00 21.92 -14.08
N GLY A 199 1.25 22.20 -12.80
CA GLY A 199 1.02 21.26 -11.71
C GLY A 199 -0.45 20.85 -11.60
N ILE A 200 -1.37 21.82 -11.71
CA ILE A 200 -2.82 21.56 -11.70
C ILE A 200 -3.21 20.72 -12.91
N ILE A 201 -2.78 21.07 -14.11
CA ILE A 201 -3.06 20.33 -15.34
C ILE A 201 -2.53 18.90 -15.25
N ALA A 202 -1.31 18.71 -14.76
CA ALA A 202 -0.71 17.37 -14.58
C ALA A 202 -1.54 16.51 -13.61
N THR A 203 -2.02 17.09 -12.51
CA THR A 203 -2.88 16.41 -11.54
C THR A 203 -4.20 15.97 -12.16
N PHE A 204 -4.89 16.86 -12.88
CA PHE A 204 -6.17 16.52 -13.54
C PHE A 204 -5.98 15.48 -14.64
N ALA A 205 -4.96 15.64 -15.50
CA ALA A 205 -4.67 14.69 -16.57
C ALA A 205 -4.35 13.31 -16.00
N SER A 206 -3.54 13.22 -14.96
CA SER A 206 -3.23 11.96 -14.28
C SER A 206 -4.47 11.28 -13.71
N ASN A 207 -5.34 12.00 -13.03
CA ASN A 207 -6.59 11.46 -12.49
C ASN A 207 -7.53 10.98 -13.61
N PHE A 208 -7.59 11.68 -14.73
CA PHE A 208 -8.40 11.26 -15.88
C PHE A 208 -7.87 9.98 -16.53
N ILE A 209 -6.54 9.89 -16.69
CA ILE A 209 -5.87 8.67 -17.19
C ILE A 209 -6.11 7.51 -16.23
N MET A 210 -6.05 7.76 -14.90
CA MET A 210 -6.33 6.74 -13.88
C MET A 210 -7.72 6.16 -14.01
N LEU A 211 -8.74 7.00 -14.22
CA LEU A 211 -10.10 6.50 -14.46
C LEU A 211 -10.15 5.57 -15.68
N GLY A 212 -9.46 5.91 -16.76
CA GLY A 212 -9.36 5.05 -17.94
C GLY A 212 -8.65 3.72 -17.66
N VAL A 213 -7.56 3.75 -16.90
CA VAL A 213 -6.81 2.54 -16.51
C VAL A 213 -7.64 1.62 -15.60
N GLN A 214 -8.42 2.19 -14.68
CA GLN A 214 -9.28 1.43 -13.77
C GLN A 214 -10.50 0.81 -14.48
N THR A 215 -11.03 1.47 -15.52
CA THR A 215 -12.16 0.94 -16.30
C THR A 215 -11.75 -0.15 -17.29
N TRP A 216 -10.45 -0.24 -17.60
CA TRP A 216 -9.93 -1.25 -18.54
C TRP A 216 -9.42 -2.52 -17.84
N ARG A 217 -9.40 -2.54 -16.51
CA ARG A 217 -9.04 -3.69 -15.66
C ARG A 217 -10.27 -4.50 -15.27
#